data_f74e2605db080b21ed2ceeb3d857bbbb
#
_entry.id   f74e2605db080b21ed2ceeb3d857bbbb
#
_cell.length_a   1.000
_cell.length_b   1.000
_cell.length_c   1.000
_cell.angle_alpha   90.00
_cell.angle_beta   90.00
_cell.angle_gamma   90.00
#
_symmetry.space_group_name_H-M   'P 1'
#
loop_
_entity.id
_entity.type
_entity.pdbx_description
1 polymer ?
#
loop_
_entity_poly.entity_id
_entity_poly.type
_entity_poly.pdbx_seq_one_letter_code
_entity_poly.pdbx_strand_id
1 'polypeptide(L)'
;CSYVAQFDRSKSWVAPHQYLTSSYLRDGIFDILVVDEFLIQSFIAAQEVSTSDLDYTKRLFGQISSMKPITEVIDVLLDIVSHHKAANKPDPIYGRDLIMEIKASIDLDAVLEELRNSEWAMDMESKIKGMNAASLPLNYLEDLVDILEYENSLARLDGFFNSRLNLGHDGLVVYSINYQAGLSIPVIILDGTMNEDLVRSVFGHDTRIYNSNIKCDAEIVQIVDGFYGKNTLLGPNGRPKERLLNVAEKLATEKTVMCSRMDLESQLPATDTFHYWAERGTNTYRDFEQIVLFGGACPNPRTIIPQIRALHYAEEFVSDKGDYEWVPYCSASEAYKIKQFTYEDARVQGWIDCLGAGEMVQSLHRIRPLLDPNKKIYVLSNKPLKSLNPTRLVELRRLEDELGIKEDPETRIRDWIEESLHSRGEVSREDVFKHFGTTYSKNTVDKYLRNTAMELGLKKVKRGRSVSYVNQG
;
A
#
# COMPACT_ATOMS: atom_id res chain seq x y z
N CYS A 1 -9.25 -32.75 -6.94
CA CYS A 1 -9.52 -31.31 -6.84
C CYS A 1 -10.02 -30.81 -8.19
N SER A 2 -11.15 -30.07 -8.23
CA SER A 2 -11.73 -29.52 -9.48
C SER A 2 -10.75 -28.62 -10.25
N TYR A 3 -9.81 -28.04 -9.55
CA TYR A 3 -8.72 -27.23 -10.11
C TYR A 3 -7.76 -28.06 -10.97
N VAL A 4 -7.32 -29.21 -10.48
CA VAL A 4 -6.39 -30.10 -11.21
C VAL A 4 -7.08 -30.68 -12.44
N ALA A 5 -8.39 -30.90 -12.40
CA ALA A 5 -9.16 -31.40 -13.54
C ALA A 5 -9.29 -30.39 -14.71
N GLN A 6 -9.05 -29.11 -14.47
CA GLN A 6 -9.04 -28.09 -15.53
C GLN A 6 -7.77 -28.19 -16.40
N PHE A 7 -6.63 -28.60 -15.82
CA PHE A 7 -5.37 -28.76 -16.55
C PHE A 7 -5.42 -29.83 -17.63
N ASP A 8 -6.22 -30.88 -17.40
CA ASP A 8 -6.29 -32.03 -18.31
C ASP A 8 -7.31 -31.88 -19.45
N ARG A 9 -8.20 -30.89 -19.41
CA ARG A 9 -9.40 -30.89 -20.27
C ARG A 9 -9.68 -29.62 -21.08
N SER A 10 -9.07 -28.51 -20.79
CA SER A 10 -9.38 -27.25 -21.51
C SER A 10 -8.14 -26.61 -22.10
N LYS A 11 -8.30 -26.07 -23.31
CA LYS A 11 -7.29 -25.24 -23.99
C LYS A 11 -7.19 -23.81 -23.37
N SER A 12 -8.09 -23.46 -22.48
CA SER A 12 -8.11 -22.17 -21.76
C SER A 12 -8.22 -22.38 -20.27
N TRP A 13 -7.44 -21.64 -19.54
CA TRP A 13 -7.38 -21.71 -18.08
C TRP A 13 -7.60 -20.33 -17.46
N VAL A 14 -8.40 -20.25 -16.41
CA VAL A 14 -8.62 -19.05 -15.60
C VAL A 14 -8.09 -19.33 -14.20
N ALA A 15 -7.16 -18.52 -13.73
CA ALA A 15 -6.51 -18.70 -12.45
C ALA A 15 -6.32 -17.37 -11.71
N PRO A 16 -6.24 -17.37 -10.38
CA PRO A 16 -5.84 -16.21 -9.60
C PRO A 16 -4.43 -15.72 -9.97
N HIS A 17 -4.16 -14.43 -9.77
CA HIS A 17 -2.88 -13.78 -10.10
C HIS A 17 -1.65 -14.44 -9.47
N GLN A 18 -1.80 -15.11 -8.32
CA GLN A 18 -0.72 -15.87 -7.67
C GLN A 18 -0.10 -16.94 -8.57
N TYR A 19 -0.83 -17.42 -9.57
CA TYR A 19 -0.32 -18.38 -10.54
C TYR A 19 0.58 -17.73 -11.61
N LEU A 20 0.65 -16.41 -11.71
CA LEU A 20 1.56 -15.71 -12.64
C LEU A 20 3.05 -16.02 -12.35
N THR A 21 3.35 -16.47 -11.15
CA THR A 21 4.69 -16.90 -10.72
C THR A 21 4.90 -18.40 -10.81
N SER A 22 3.87 -19.14 -11.26
CA SER A 22 3.90 -20.60 -11.33
C SER A 22 4.78 -21.11 -12.46
N SER A 23 5.51 -22.21 -12.22
CA SER A 23 6.30 -22.92 -13.23
C SER A 23 5.47 -23.41 -14.40
N TYR A 24 4.18 -23.63 -14.21
CA TYR A 24 3.27 -24.07 -15.30
C TYR A 24 3.19 -23.09 -16.47
N LEU A 25 3.41 -21.80 -16.23
CA LEU A 25 3.47 -20.81 -17.31
C LEU A 25 4.76 -20.87 -18.12
N ARG A 26 5.80 -21.56 -17.60
CA ARG A 26 7.09 -21.72 -18.29
C ARG A 26 7.07 -22.80 -19.37
N ASP A 27 6.20 -23.78 -19.22
CA ASP A 27 6.30 -25.04 -19.98
C ASP A 27 5.68 -24.97 -21.37
N GLY A 28 5.35 -23.77 -21.87
CA GLY A 28 4.84 -23.58 -23.25
C GLY A 28 3.46 -24.21 -23.48
N ILE A 29 2.71 -24.46 -22.41
CA ILE A 29 1.36 -25.08 -22.49
C ILE A 29 0.33 -24.09 -23.09
N PHE A 30 0.60 -22.79 -22.98
CA PHE A 30 -0.32 -21.73 -23.40
C PHE A 30 0.27 -20.89 -24.54
N ASP A 31 -0.57 -20.51 -25.49
CA ASP A 31 -0.18 -19.67 -26.62
C ASP A 31 -0.17 -18.18 -26.26
N ILE A 32 -0.99 -17.78 -25.29
CA ILE A 32 -1.17 -16.40 -24.85
C ILE A 32 -1.60 -16.34 -23.38
N LEU A 33 -1.13 -15.34 -22.66
CA LEU A 33 -1.56 -15.01 -21.29
C LEU A 33 -2.34 -13.71 -21.31
N VAL A 34 -3.55 -13.71 -20.75
CA VAL A 34 -4.35 -12.51 -20.55
C VAL A 34 -4.45 -12.25 -19.05
N VAL A 35 -3.95 -11.10 -18.61
CA VAL A 35 -3.98 -10.65 -17.20
C VAL A 35 -5.07 -9.59 -17.09
N ASP A 36 -6.12 -9.87 -16.33
CA ASP A 36 -7.17 -8.92 -16.02
C ASP A 36 -6.84 -8.22 -14.70
N GLU A 37 -6.76 -6.92 -14.72
CA GLU A 37 -6.25 -6.06 -13.64
C GLU A 37 -4.78 -6.36 -13.24
N PHE A 38 -3.89 -5.43 -13.56
CA PHE A 38 -2.45 -5.59 -13.26
C PHE A 38 -2.15 -5.34 -11.78
N LEU A 39 -1.81 -6.40 -11.07
CA LEU A 39 -1.35 -6.34 -9.69
C LEU A 39 0.17 -6.52 -9.64
N ILE A 40 0.90 -5.43 -9.71
CA ILE A 40 2.38 -5.46 -9.65
C ILE A 40 2.88 -6.18 -8.40
N GLN A 41 2.16 -6.08 -7.30
CA GLN A 41 2.48 -6.79 -6.05
C GLN A 41 2.48 -8.32 -6.21
N SER A 42 1.76 -8.85 -7.19
CA SER A 42 1.78 -10.29 -7.47
C SER A 42 3.10 -10.77 -8.09
N PHE A 43 3.90 -9.86 -8.60
CA PHE A 43 5.21 -10.17 -9.20
C PHE A 43 6.37 -9.98 -8.23
N ILE A 44 6.13 -9.38 -7.06
CA ILE A 44 7.14 -9.11 -6.06
C ILE A 44 6.83 -9.96 -4.84
N ALA A 45 7.62 -11.00 -4.61
CA ALA A 45 7.59 -11.75 -3.37
C ALA A 45 8.48 -11.06 -2.32
N ALA A 46 7.98 -10.95 -1.10
CA ALA A 46 8.74 -10.47 0.05
C ALA A 46 8.81 -11.59 1.08
N GLN A 47 10.00 -11.94 1.51
CA GLN A 47 10.24 -12.91 2.57
C GLN A 47 10.95 -12.22 3.72
N GLU A 48 10.34 -12.23 4.90
CA GLU A 48 11.01 -11.78 6.12
C GLU A 48 11.94 -12.87 6.63
N VAL A 49 13.17 -12.50 6.95
CA VAL A 49 14.19 -13.36 7.55
C VAL A 49 14.55 -12.76 8.90
N SER A 50 14.11 -13.41 9.96
CA SER A 50 14.37 -12.94 11.32
C SER A 50 15.85 -13.13 11.70
N THR A 51 16.29 -12.44 12.75
CA THR A 51 17.63 -12.65 13.32
C THR A 51 17.82 -14.08 13.83
N SER A 52 16.75 -14.71 14.34
CA SER A 52 16.79 -16.12 14.76
C SER A 52 16.96 -17.08 13.58
N ASP A 53 16.38 -16.77 12.42
CA ASP A 53 16.58 -17.55 11.20
C ASP A 53 18.02 -17.46 10.71
N LEU A 54 18.63 -16.26 10.78
CA LEU A 54 20.03 -16.05 10.44
C LEU A 54 20.96 -16.81 11.39
N ASP A 55 20.72 -16.72 12.69
CA ASP A 55 21.50 -17.45 13.72
C ASP A 55 21.38 -18.96 13.55
N TYR A 56 20.19 -19.46 13.21
CA TYR A 56 19.98 -20.88 12.94
C TYR A 56 20.76 -21.31 11.69
N THR A 57 20.61 -20.57 10.60
CA THR A 57 21.32 -20.82 9.33
C THR A 57 22.84 -20.82 9.56
N LYS A 58 23.36 -19.85 10.32
CA LYS A 58 24.78 -19.80 10.70
C LYS A 58 25.24 -21.05 11.46
N ARG A 59 24.46 -21.49 12.44
CA ARG A 59 24.81 -22.70 13.21
C ARG A 59 24.79 -23.96 12.34
N LEU A 60 23.82 -24.06 11.45
CA LEU A 60 23.73 -25.19 10.52
C LEU A 60 24.93 -25.26 9.60
N PHE A 61 25.30 -24.16 8.96
CA PHE A 61 26.43 -24.12 8.01
C PHE A 61 27.77 -24.01 8.68
N GLY A 62 27.88 -23.53 9.90
CA GLY A 62 29.11 -23.44 10.65
C GLY A 62 29.78 -24.79 10.97
N GLN A 63 29.04 -25.90 10.81
CA GLN A 63 29.57 -27.28 10.94
C GLN A 63 30.33 -27.74 9.69
N ILE A 64 30.22 -27.01 8.59
CA ILE A 64 30.81 -27.36 7.29
C ILE A 64 31.94 -26.39 6.98
N SER A 65 33.18 -26.89 6.86
CA SER A 65 34.38 -26.04 6.73
C SER A 65 34.37 -25.17 5.46
N SER A 66 33.82 -25.65 4.38
CA SER A 66 33.68 -24.93 3.10
C SER A 66 32.65 -23.78 3.19
N MET A 67 31.79 -23.81 4.21
CA MET A 67 30.74 -22.78 4.43
C MET A 67 31.18 -21.61 5.30
N LYS A 68 32.46 -21.59 5.74
CA LYS A 68 32.99 -20.49 6.54
C LYS A 68 32.76 -19.11 5.93
N PRO A 69 32.93 -18.88 4.61
CA PRO A 69 32.62 -17.57 4.02
C PRO A 69 31.15 -17.16 4.17
N ILE A 70 30.21 -18.11 4.07
CA ILE A 70 28.78 -17.82 4.26
C ILE A 70 28.48 -17.46 5.70
N THR A 71 29.09 -18.15 6.67
CA THR A 71 28.89 -17.81 8.09
C THR A 71 29.44 -16.44 8.45
N GLU A 72 30.56 -16.03 7.84
CA GLU A 72 31.11 -14.67 7.98
C GLU A 72 30.17 -13.61 7.40
N VAL A 73 29.54 -13.89 6.26
CA VAL A 73 28.50 -13.00 5.69
C VAL A 73 27.29 -12.88 6.60
N ILE A 74 26.82 -14.00 7.15
CA ILE A 74 25.69 -13.98 8.09
C ILE A 74 26.03 -13.17 9.34
N ASP A 75 27.28 -13.23 9.82
CA ASP A 75 27.74 -12.40 10.94
C ASP A 75 27.65 -10.90 10.64
N VAL A 76 28.12 -10.50 9.46
CA VAL A 76 27.98 -9.11 9.00
C VAL A 76 26.53 -8.69 8.93
N LEU A 77 25.64 -9.53 8.42
CA LEU A 77 24.21 -9.23 8.34
C LEU A 77 23.57 -9.11 9.73
N LEU A 78 23.94 -9.99 10.68
CA LEU A 78 23.49 -9.91 12.08
C LEU A 78 23.96 -8.64 12.77
N ASP A 79 25.21 -8.24 12.57
CA ASP A 79 25.77 -7.00 13.10
C ASP A 79 25.02 -5.78 12.55
N ILE A 80 24.76 -5.76 11.24
CA ILE A 80 24.01 -4.70 10.59
C ILE A 80 22.60 -4.58 11.18
N VAL A 81 21.86 -5.69 11.28
CA VAL A 81 20.52 -5.70 11.88
C VAL A 81 20.52 -5.24 13.32
N SER A 82 21.54 -5.67 14.09
CA SER A 82 21.70 -5.29 15.51
C SER A 82 21.96 -3.79 15.68
N HIS A 83 22.86 -3.21 14.88
CA HIS A 83 23.14 -1.77 14.90
C HIS A 83 21.92 -0.94 14.51
N HIS A 84 21.14 -1.37 13.53
CA HIS A 84 19.92 -0.68 13.15
C HIS A 84 18.82 -0.73 14.21
N LYS A 85 18.66 -1.85 14.90
CA LYS A 85 17.72 -1.95 16.04
C LYS A 85 18.12 -1.00 17.17
N ALA A 86 19.42 -0.78 17.39
CA ALA A 86 19.93 0.11 18.44
C ALA A 86 19.78 1.60 18.09
N ALA A 87 19.78 1.96 16.84
CA ALA A 87 19.78 3.36 16.38
C ALA A 87 18.43 4.07 16.45
N ASN A 88 17.33 3.39 16.73
CA ASN A 88 15.94 3.91 16.78
C ASN A 88 15.47 4.71 15.54
N LYS A 89 16.29 4.82 14.51
CA LYS A 89 15.99 5.38 13.20
C LYS A 89 16.71 4.52 12.16
N PRO A 90 16.02 3.57 11.53
CA PRO A 90 16.65 2.81 10.48
C PRO A 90 16.88 3.72 9.27
N ASP A 91 18.12 4.14 9.06
CA ASP A 91 18.52 4.57 7.75
C ASP A 91 18.42 3.35 6.82
N PRO A 92 17.87 3.49 5.61
CA PRO A 92 17.77 2.38 4.69
C PRO A 92 19.19 1.88 4.36
N ILE A 93 19.53 0.65 4.79
CA ILE A 93 20.76 0.02 4.33
C ILE A 93 20.54 -0.43 2.90
N TYR A 94 21.44 0.00 2.06
CA TYR A 94 21.47 -0.39 0.66
C TYR A 94 21.99 -1.82 0.57
N GLY A 95 21.09 -2.77 0.56
CA GLY A 95 21.44 -4.18 0.33
C GLY A 95 22.28 -4.39 -0.92
N ARG A 96 22.17 -3.47 -1.91
CA ARG A 96 22.96 -3.51 -3.13
C ARG A 96 24.46 -3.44 -2.87
N ASP A 97 24.91 -2.44 -2.11
CA ASP A 97 26.36 -2.23 -1.93
C ASP A 97 26.93 -3.36 -1.10
N LEU A 98 26.20 -3.81 -0.07
CA LEU A 98 26.57 -4.96 0.72
C LEU A 98 26.62 -6.24 -0.10
N ILE A 99 25.60 -6.53 -0.91
CA ILE A 99 25.59 -7.73 -1.78
C ILE A 99 26.67 -7.65 -2.85
N MET A 100 26.92 -6.48 -3.41
CA MET A 100 28.01 -6.29 -4.38
C MET A 100 29.38 -6.54 -3.75
N GLU A 101 29.60 -6.05 -2.53
CA GLU A 101 30.82 -6.27 -1.77
C GLU A 101 30.98 -7.75 -1.42
N ILE A 102 29.92 -8.42 -0.98
CA ILE A 102 29.90 -9.86 -0.70
C ILE A 102 30.15 -10.67 -1.97
N LYS A 103 29.44 -10.38 -3.07
CA LYS A 103 29.64 -11.08 -4.36
C LYS A 103 31.02 -10.87 -4.94
N ALA A 104 31.66 -9.73 -4.68
CA ALA A 104 33.02 -9.47 -5.11
C ALA A 104 34.07 -10.25 -4.29
N SER A 105 33.75 -10.61 -3.05
CA SER A 105 34.65 -11.31 -2.14
C SER A 105 34.51 -12.83 -2.13
N ILE A 106 33.40 -13.37 -2.64
CA ILE A 106 33.04 -14.80 -2.55
C ILE A 106 32.51 -15.28 -3.91
N ASP A 107 33.07 -16.37 -4.43
CA ASP A 107 32.44 -17.10 -5.54
C ASP A 107 31.28 -17.95 -4.99
N LEU A 108 30.12 -17.33 -4.97
CA LEU A 108 28.89 -17.89 -4.41
C LEU A 108 28.38 -19.10 -5.17
N ASP A 109 28.51 -19.08 -6.50
CA ASP A 109 28.04 -20.19 -7.32
C ASP A 109 28.88 -21.42 -7.03
N ALA A 110 30.19 -21.25 -6.89
CA ALA A 110 31.09 -22.35 -6.48
C ALA A 110 30.76 -22.87 -5.07
N VAL A 111 30.50 -22.00 -4.12
CA VAL A 111 30.11 -22.38 -2.74
C VAL A 111 28.79 -23.10 -2.69
N LEU A 112 27.78 -22.64 -3.42
CA LEU A 112 26.47 -23.30 -3.50
C LEU A 112 26.55 -24.65 -4.22
N GLU A 113 27.40 -24.77 -5.24
CA GLU A 113 27.65 -26.04 -5.93
C GLU A 113 28.37 -27.03 -5.01
N GLU A 114 29.36 -26.58 -4.26
CA GLU A 114 30.04 -27.40 -3.25
C GLU A 114 29.09 -27.88 -2.16
N LEU A 115 28.18 -27.00 -1.70
CA LEU A 115 27.13 -27.36 -0.75
C LEU A 115 26.21 -28.45 -1.30
N ARG A 116 25.71 -28.29 -2.52
CA ARG A 116 24.83 -29.28 -3.18
C ARG A 116 25.51 -30.63 -3.34
N ASN A 117 26.83 -30.63 -3.52
CA ASN A 117 27.62 -31.85 -3.69
C ASN A 117 28.21 -32.38 -2.37
N SER A 118 27.95 -31.74 -1.23
CA SER A 118 28.43 -32.24 0.07
C SER A 118 27.76 -33.56 0.47
N GLU A 119 28.48 -34.41 1.20
CA GLU A 119 27.91 -35.68 1.71
C GLU A 119 26.67 -35.45 2.55
N TRP A 120 26.64 -34.36 3.30
CA TRP A 120 25.48 -33.99 4.14
C TRP A 120 24.27 -33.60 3.29
N ALA A 121 24.42 -32.83 2.22
CA ALA A 121 23.31 -32.47 1.32
C ALA A 121 22.79 -33.72 0.59
N MET A 122 23.70 -34.61 0.14
CA MET A 122 23.31 -35.88 -0.49
C MET A 122 22.59 -36.82 0.48
N ASP A 123 22.99 -36.88 1.76
CA ASP A 123 22.30 -37.65 2.79
C ASP A 123 20.88 -37.10 3.04
N MET A 124 20.75 -35.77 3.15
CA MET A 124 19.44 -35.09 3.28
C MET A 124 18.55 -35.31 2.07
N GLU A 125 19.05 -35.14 0.85
CA GLU A 125 18.28 -35.45 -0.37
C GLU A 125 17.84 -36.91 -0.44
N SER A 126 18.70 -37.85 0.01
CA SER A 126 18.36 -39.27 0.07
C SER A 126 17.26 -39.54 1.07
N LYS A 127 17.29 -38.88 2.23
CA LYS A 127 16.21 -38.96 3.25
C LYS A 127 14.91 -38.41 2.69
N ILE A 128 14.91 -37.23 2.03
CA ILE A 128 13.74 -36.61 1.40
C ILE A 128 13.14 -37.55 0.33
N LYS A 129 13.96 -38.10 -0.56
CA LYS A 129 13.52 -39.01 -1.63
C LYS A 129 12.98 -40.32 -1.11
N GLY A 130 13.42 -40.79 0.08
CA GLY A 130 12.94 -42.00 0.75
C GLY A 130 11.65 -41.82 1.53
N MET A 131 11.21 -40.60 1.77
CA MET A 131 10.00 -40.31 2.55
C MET A 131 8.74 -40.49 1.72
N ASN A 132 7.98 -41.52 2.05
CA ASN A 132 6.64 -41.71 1.53
C ASN A 132 5.65 -41.07 2.52
N ALA A 133 4.99 -39.98 2.15
CA ALA A 133 4.12 -39.16 3.00
C ALA A 133 2.97 -39.93 3.70
N ALA A 134 2.69 -41.17 3.29
CA ALA A 134 1.63 -41.99 3.81
C ALA A 134 2.02 -42.91 5.03
N SER A 135 3.31 -42.95 5.40
CA SER A 135 3.77 -43.92 6.40
C SER A 135 4.88 -43.43 7.34
N LEU A 136 4.81 -42.15 7.78
CA LEU A 136 5.79 -41.59 8.70
C LEU A 136 5.53 -42.04 10.15
N PRO A 137 6.43 -42.81 10.77
CA PRO A 137 6.39 -43.06 12.20
C PRO A 137 6.73 -41.79 12.98
N LEU A 138 6.17 -41.65 14.17
CA LEU A 138 6.30 -40.46 15.03
C LEU A 138 7.76 -40.08 15.39
N ASN A 139 8.68 -41.01 15.35
CA ASN A 139 10.13 -40.81 15.60
C ASN A 139 10.87 -40.12 14.44
N TYR A 140 10.23 -39.94 13.29
CA TYR A 140 10.80 -39.17 12.14
C TYR A 140 10.39 -37.70 12.13
N LEU A 141 9.62 -37.20 13.10
CA LEU A 141 9.25 -35.79 13.15
C LEU A 141 10.48 -34.89 13.35
N GLU A 142 11.48 -35.33 14.12
CA GLU A 142 12.74 -34.59 14.31
C GLU A 142 13.52 -34.51 13.00
N ASP A 143 13.69 -35.65 12.30
CA ASP A 143 14.35 -35.70 10.99
C ASP A 143 13.58 -34.87 9.93
N LEU A 144 12.25 -34.83 10.00
CA LEU A 144 11.42 -34.03 9.10
C LEU A 144 11.59 -32.52 9.36
N VAL A 145 11.70 -32.11 10.63
CA VAL A 145 11.97 -30.73 10.99
C VAL A 145 13.33 -30.31 10.46
N ASP A 146 14.35 -31.12 10.63
CA ASP A 146 15.71 -30.83 10.14
C ASP A 146 15.76 -30.72 8.60
N ILE A 147 15.01 -31.57 7.89
CA ILE A 147 14.89 -31.53 6.44
C ILE A 147 14.18 -30.26 5.97
N LEU A 148 13.04 -29.93 6.58
CA LEU A 148 12.29 -28.72 6.23
C LEU A 148 13.10 -27.44 6.54
N GLU A 149 13.86 -27.43 7.63
CA GLU A 149 14.73 -26.33 7.99
C GLU A 149 15.94 -26.20 7.06
N TYR A 150 16.46 -27.32 6.56
CA TYR A 150 17.49 -27.33 5.53
C TYR A 150 16.99 -26.73 4.21
N GLU A 151 15.83 -27.19 3.70
CA GLU A 151 15.22 -26.63 2.50
C GLU A 151 14.92 -25.13 2.66
N ASN A 152 14.38 -24.75 3.82
CA ASN A 152 14.15 -23.36 4.14
C ASN A 152 15.45 -22.54 4.19
N SER A 153 16.51 -23.11 4.74
CA SER A 153 17.82 -22.45 4.83
C SER A 153 18.49 -22.30 3.47
N LEU A 154 18.38 -23.29 2.60
CA LEU A 154 18.83 -23.18 1.20
C LEU A 154 18.02 -22.14 0.43
N ALA A 155 16.70 -22.13 0.58
CA ALA A 155 15.83 -21.15 -0.06
C ALA A 155 16.13 -19.73 0.45
N ARG A 156 16.43 -19.58 1.75
CA ARG A 156 16.87 -18.30 2.33
C ARG A 156 18.20 -17.85 1.75
N LEU A 157 19.19 -18.73 1.65
CA LEU A 157 20.49 -18.41 1.05
C LEU A 157 20.35 -18.03 -0.42
N ASP A 158 19.63 -18.82 -1.21
CA ASP A 158 19.36 -18.51 -2.60
C ASP A 158 18.62 -17.15 -2.71
N GLY A 159 17.66 -16.91 -1.83
CA GLY A 159 17.01 -15.61 -1.68
C GLY A 159 17.98 -14.48 -1.37
N PHE A 160 18.93 -14.65 -0.46
CA PHE A 160 19.96 -13.65 -0.14
C PHE A 160 20.81 -13.28 -1.34
N PHE A 161 21.22 -14.27 -2.12
CA PHE A 161 22.21 -14.07 -3.16
C PHE A 161 21.61 -13.67 -4.50
N ASN A 162 20.39 -14.09 -4.78
CA ASN A 162 19.68 -13.81 -6.02
C ASN A 162 18.62 -12.71 -5.86
N SER A 163 18.36 -12.25 -4.65
CA SER A 163 17.31 -11.30 -4.33
C SER A 163 17.83 -9.96 -3.84
N ARG A 164 16.92 -9.05 -3.70
CA ARG A 164 17.18 -7.67 -3.31
C ARG A 164 16.85 -7.51 -1.84
N LEU A 165 17.86 -7.19 -1.04
CA LEU A 165 17.74 -7.06 0.40
C LEU A 165 17.24 -5.69 0.83
N ASN A 166 16.38 -5.68 1.83
CA ASN A 166 16.03 -4.48 2.56
C ASN A 166 15.92 -4.79 4.06
N LEU A 167 16.10 -3.80 4.90
CA LEU A 167 15.88 -3.97 6.35
C LEU A 167 14.42 -3.78 6.68
N GLY A 168 13.83 -4.80 7.30
CA GLY A 168 12.53 -4.75 7.92
C GLY A 168 12.60 -4.32 9.39
N HIS A 169 11.41 -4.25 10.02
CA HIS A 169 11.30 -3.86 11.44
C HIS A 169 11.98 -4.87 12.38
N ASP A 170 11.92 -6.16 12.07
CA ASP A 170 12.39 -7.25 12.93
C ASP A 170 13.52 -8.09 12.35
N GLY A 171 13.97 -7.79 11.14
CA GLY A 171 15.01 -8.55 10.45
C GLY A 171 15.28 -8.03 9.06
N LEU A 172 15.76 -8.91 8.19
CA LEU A 172 15.96 -8.63 6.77
C LEU A 172 14.69 -8.99 6.01
N VAL A 173 14.31 -8.16 5.04
CA VAL A 173 13.29 -8.51 4.06
C VAL A 173 13.96 -8.74 2.72
N VAL A 174 13.82 -9.95 2.23
CA VAL A 174 14.33 -10.38 0.93
C VAL A 174 13.22 -10.20 -0.09
N TYR A 175 13.45 -9.38 -1.11
CA TYR A 175 12.51 -9.19 -2.20
C TYR A 175 13.00 -9.95 -3.41
N SER A 176 12.20 -10.86 -3.94
CA SER A 176 12.41 -11.48 -5.24
C SER A 176 11.38 -10.96 -6.23
N ILE A 177 11.85 -10.66 -7.44
CA ILE A 177 10.94 -10.38 -8.54
C ILE A 177 10.67 -11.71 -9.21
N ASN A 178 9.51 -12.28 -8.89
CA ASN A 178 9.07 -13.55 -9.46
C ASN A 178 8.54 -13.39 -10.91
N TYR A 179 8.77 -12.22 -11.51
CA TYR A 179 8.55 -12.07 -12.93
C TYR A 179 9.60 -12.87 -13.67
N GLN A 180 9.10 -13.82 -14.39
CA GLN A 180 9.96 -14.63 -15.22
C GLN A 180 10.23 -13.89 -16.51
N ALA A 181 11.39 -13.27 -16.59
CA ALA A 181 11.96 -12.69 -17.81
C ALA A 181 12.01 -13.68 -19.01
N GLY A 182 11.47 -14.86 -18.85
CA GLY A 182 11.39 -15.94 -19.82
C GLY A 182 9.97 -16.38 -20.17
N LEU A 183 8.93 -15.60 -19.91
CA LEU A 183 7.64 -15.88 -20.54
C LEU A 183 7.83 -15.78 -22.05
N SER A 184 8.02 -16.93 -22.68
CA SER A 184 8.12 -17.06 -24.14
C SER A 184 6.79 -16.87 -24.85
N ILE A 185 5.73 -16.58 -24.09
CA ILE A 185 4.35 -16.40 -24.58
C ILE A 185 3.96 -14.93 -24.55
N PRO A 186 3.17 -14.46 -25.54
CA PRO A 186 2.62 -13.13 -25.55
C PRO A 186 1.74 -12.88 -24.32
N VAL A 187 1.91 -11.71 -23.68
CA VAL A 187 1.12 -11.28 -22.53
C VAL A 187 0.28 -10.07 -22.91
N ILE A 188 -1.02 -10.14 -22.63
CA ILE A 188 -1.95 -9.02 -22.76
C ILE A 188 -2.42 -8.64 -21.36
N ILE A 189 -2.26 -7.37 -21.00
CA ILE A 189 -2.72 -6.83 -19.71
C ILE A 189 -3.90 -5.91 -19.98
N LEU A 190 -5.01 -6.16 -19.30
CA LEU A 190 -6.23 -5.37 -19.38
C LEU A 190 -6.40 -4.63 -18.05
N ASP A 191 -6.07 -3.34 -18.01
CA ASP A 191 -6.17 -2.54 -16.79
C ASP A 191 -6.53 -1.09 -17.15
N GLY A 192 -7.60 -0.58 -16.54
CA GLY A 192 -8.09 0.79 -16.74
C GLY A 192 -7.39 1.85 -15.87
N THR A 193 -6.54 1.45 -14.94
CA THR A 193 -5.91 2.33 -13.93
C THR A 193 -4.38 2.24 -13.89
N MET A 194 -3.83 1.51 -14.83
CA MET A 194 -2.42 1.16 -14.89
C MET A 194 -1.52 2.39 -15.11
N ASN A 195 -0.39 2.41 -14.43
CA ASN A 195 0.68 3.36 -14.70
C ASN A 195 1.63 2.78 -15.76
N GLU A 196 1.83 3.50 -16.87
CA GLU A 196 2.66 3.06 -17.99
C GLU A 196 4.11 2.81 -17.60
N ASP A 197 4.70 3.71 -16.81
CA ASP A 197 6.10 3.61 -16.38
C ASP A 197 6.31 2.36 -15.50
N LEU A 198 5.32 2.06 -14.66
CA LEU A 198 5.30 0.88 -13.84
C LEU A 198 5.30 -0.41 -14.66
N VAL A 199 4.47 -0.46 -15.69
CA VAL A 199 4.41 -1.63 -16.58
C VAL A 199 5.72 -1.80 -17.34
N ARG A 200 6.27 -0.71 -17.85
CA ARG A 200 7.55 -0.73 -18.56
C ARG A 200 8.72 -1.14 -17.66
N SER A 201 8.69 -0.77 -16.38
CA SER A 201 9.72 -1.19 -15.42
C SER A 201 9.69 -2.70 -15.12
N VAL A 202 8.52 -3.34 -15.29
CA VAL A 202 8.36 -4.79 -15.08
C VAL A 202 8.59 -5.57 -16.36
N PHE A 203 7.97 -5.15 -17.47
CA PHE A 203 7.93 -5.92 -18.73
C PHE A 203 8.91 -5.41 -19.80
N GLY A 204 9.64 -4.32 -19.52
CA GLY A 204 10.59 -3.71 -20.43
C GLY A 204 9.99 -2.62 -21.34
N HIS A 205 10.90 -1.86 -21.95
CA HIS A 205 10.55 -0.69 -22.76
C HIS A 205 9.80 -1.03 -24.06
N ASP A 206 9.95 -2.26 -24.55
CA ASP A 206 9.28 -2.73 -25.79
C ASP A 206 7.78 -3.02 -25.58
N THR A 207 7.27 -2.87 -24.36
CA THR A 207 5.87 -3.05 -24.05
C THR A 207 5.00 -2.04 -24.80
N ARG A 208 4.06 -2.55 -25.61
CA ARG A 208 3.10 -1.72 -26.33
C ARG A 208 1.92 -1.39 -25.43
N ILE A 209 1.63 -0.11 -25.28
CA ILE A 209 0.54 0.39 -24.45
C ILE A 209 -0.51 1.04 -25.34
N TYR A 210 -1.76 0.66 -25.14
CA TYR A 210 -2.90 1.20 -25.86
C TYR A 210 -3.86 1.85 -24.88
N ASN A 211 -3.99 3.17 -24.92
CA ASN A 211 -4.92 3.90 -24.10
C ASN A 211 -6.23 4.14 -24.85
N SER A 212 -7.35 3.74 -24.26
CA SER A 212 -8.66 4.12 -24.74
C SER A 212 -9.11 5.41 -24.03
N ASN A 213 -9.39 6.46 -24.80
CA ASN A 213 -9.94 7.71 -24.25
C ASN A 213 -11.45 7.54 -23.96
N ILE A 214 -11.79 6.66 -23.02
CA ILE A 214 -13.18 6.49 -22.60
C ILE A 214 -13.53 7.60 -21.62
N LYS A 215 -14.55 8.40 -21.94
CA LYS A 215 -15.06 9.44 -21.05
C LYS A 215 -16.11 8.84 -20.11
N CYS A 216 -16.06 9.23 -18.86
CA CYS A 216 -17.12 8.99 -17.90
C CYS A 216 -18.05 10.20 -17.88
N ASP A 217 -19.28 10.02 -18.33
CA ASP A 217 -20.28 11.10 -18.38
C ASP A 217 -21.15 11.15 -17.10
N ALA A 218 -20.91 10.29 -16.12
CA ALA A 218 -21.56 10.31 -14.83
C ALA A 218 -21.20 11.58 -14.02
N GLU A 219 -22.09 12.01 -13.15
CA GLU A 219 -21.82 13.14 -12.27
C GLU A 219 -20.80 12.74 -11.18
N ILE A 220 -19.64 13.41 -11.18
CA ILE A 220 -18.58 13.19 -10.20
C ILE A 220 -18.38 14.47 -9.40
N VAL A 221 -18.78 14.44 -8.12
CA VAL A 221 -18.59 15.54 -7.15
C VAL A 221 -17.45 15.16 -6.22
N GLN A 222 -16.39 15.95 -6.19
CA GLN A 222 -15.23 15.69 -5.36
C GLN A 222 -14.88 16.86 -4.45
N ILE A 223 -14.61 16.59 -3.17
CA ILE A 223 -14.14 17.62 -2.24
C ILE A 223 -12.66 17.94 -2.46
N VAL A 224 -12.27 19.18 -2.17
CA VAL A 224 -10.90 19.69 -2.45
C VAL A 224 -10.12 20.08 -1.19
N ASP A 225 -10.76 20.22 -0.05
CA ASP A 225 -10.22 20.80 1.18
C ASP A 225 -9.75 19.77 2.23
N GLY A 226 -9.80 18.47 1.92
CA GLY A 226 -9.31 17.43 2.83
C GLY A 226 -8.97 16.12 2.15
N PHE A 227 -7.81 15.56 2.48
CA PHE A 227 -7.41 14.23 1.99
C PHE A 227 -8.19 13.10 2.67
N TYR A 228 -8.47 13.26 3.96
CA TYR A 228 -9.15 12.26 4.81
C TYR A 228 -8.57 10.85 4.68
N GLY A 229 -7.25 10.76 4.83
CA GLY A 229 -6.52 9.50 4.98
C GLY A 229 -6.63 8.94 6.41
N LYS A 230 -5.86 7.89 6.72
CA LYS A 230 -5.94 7.15 7.99
C LYS A 230 -6.02 8.04 9.24
N ASN A 231 -5.13 9.02 9.35
CA ASN A 231 -4.98 9.81 10.57
C ASN A 231 -5.93 11.03 10.61
N THR A 232 -6.48 11.43 9.47
CA THR A 232 -7.34 12.62 9.36
C THR A 232 -8.81 12.28 9.21
N LEU A 233 -9.13 11.01 8.90
CA LEU A 233 -10.47 10.50 8.76
C LEU A 233 -11.11 10.17 10.12
N LEU A 234 -10.28 9.76 11.09
CA LEU A 234 -10.72 9.39 12.43
C LEU A 234 -10.58 10.56 13.40
N GLY A 235 -11.57 10.72 14.26
CA GLY A 235 -11.47 11.55 15.45
C GLY A 235 -10.69 10.86 16.59
N PRO A 236 -10.48 11.57 17.71
CA PRO A 236 -9.68 11.06 18.86
C PRO A 236 -10.21 9.75 19.45
N ASN A 237 -11.49 9.47 19.27
CA ASN A 237 -12.17 8.26 19.80
C ASN A 237 -12.14 7.07 18.82
N GLY A 238 -11.40 7.16 17.72
CA GLY A 238 -11.32 6.12 16.69
C GLY A 238 -12.57 5.99 15.81
N ARG A 239 -13.53 6.90 15.94
CA ARG A 239 -14.70 6.98 15.06
C ARG A 239 -14.46 7.93 13.89
N PRO A 240 -15.18 7.76 12.77
CA PRO A 240 -15.14 8.73 11.68
C PRO A 240 -15.45 10.15 12.19
N LYS A 241 -14.82 11.15 11.57
CA LYS A 241 -15.17 12.55 11.88
C LYS A 241 -16.66 12.78 11.63
N GLU A 242 -17.35 13.27 12.63
CA GLU A 242 -18.80 13.49 12.64
C GLU A 242 -19.25 14.30 11.43
N ARG A 243 -18.49 15.30 11.07
CA ARG A 243 -18.77 16.16 9.91
C ARG A 243 -18.86 15.38 8.60
N LEU A 244 -17.90 14.47 8.33
CA LEU A 244 -17.92 13.61 7.15
C LEU A 244 -19.04 12.57 7.23
N LEU A 245 -19.29 12.05 8.42
CA LEU A 245 -20.34 11.09 8.65
C LEU A 245 -21.72 11.72 8.37
N ASN A 246 -21.96 12.94 8.83
CA ASN A 246 -23.20 13.69 8.53
C ASN A 246 -23.42 13.90 7.03
N VAL A 247 -22.35 14.18 6.27
CA VAL A 247 -22.41 14.23 4.80
C VAL A 247 -22.76 12.87 4.21
N ALA A 248 -22.10 11.81 4.67
CA ALA A 248 -22.38 10.46 4.22
C ALA A 248 -23.84 10.03 4.53
N GLU A 249 -24.35 10.34 5.72
CA GLU A 249 -25.75 10.09 6.12
C GLU A 249 -26.75 10.80 5.21
N LYS A 250 -26.48 12.05 4.83
CA LYS A 250 -27.33 12.80 3.90
C LYS A 250 -27.29 12.28 2.47
N LEU A 251 -26.16 11.68 2.07
CA LEU A 251 -26.00 11.05 0.77
C LEU A 251 -26.54 9.62 0.74
N ALA A 252 -26.72 8.97 1.89
CA ALA A 252 -27.23 7.60 1.98
C ALA A 252 -28.70 7.49 1.53
N THR A 253 -28.93 6.60 0.57
CA THR A 253 -30.25 6.18 0.10
C THR A 253 -30.26 4.66 -0.01
N GLU A 254 -31.41 4.04 -0.26
CA GLU A 254 -31.50 2.60 -0.51
C GLU A 254 -30.68 2.13 -1.75
N LYS A 255 -30.33 3.07 -2.63
CA LYS A 255 -29.56 2.80 -3.85
C LYS A 255 -28.14 3.38 -3.79
N THR A 256 -27.65 3.65 -2.60
CA THR A 256 -26.29 4.14 -2.36
C THR A 256 -25.43 3.01 -1.82
N VAL A 257 -24.28 2.79 -2.44
CA VAL A 257 -23.20 1.98 -1.89
C VAL A 257 -22.07 2.89 -1.39
N MET A 258 -21.44 2.53 -0.28
CA MET A 258 -20.31 3.28 0.26
C MET A 258 -19.04 2.44 0.32
N CYS A 259 -17.93 3.06 -0.08
CA CYS A 259 -16.61 2.45 0.00
C CYS A 259 -15.72 3.27 0.93
N SER A 260 -14.99 2.59 1.79
CA SER A 260 -14.01 3.21 2.68
C SER A 260 -12.87 2.24 2.98
N ARG A 261 -12.17 2.48 4.05
CA ARG A 261 -11.20 1.56 4.63
C ARG A 261 -11.91 0.44 5.39
N MET A 262 -11.28 -0.72 5.47
CA MET A 262 -11.81 -1.91 6.14
C MET A 262 -12.24 -1.66 7.60
N ASP A 263 -11.46 -0.88 8.35
CA ASP A 263 -11.74 -0.57 9.75
C ASP A 263 -12.93 0.40 9.97
N LEU A 264 -13.43 1.01 8.90
CA LEU A 264 -14.56 1.95 8.94
C LEU A 264 -15.81 1.42 8.26
N GLU A 265 -15.72 0.35 7.50
CA GLU A 265 -16.82 -0.19 6.71
C GLU A 265 -18.11 -0.36 7.52
N SER A 266 -18.00 -0.97 8.70
CA SER A 266 -19.14 -1.22 9.60
C SER A 266 -19.70 0.05 10.27
N GLN A 267 -19.05 1.20 10.11
CA GLN A 267 -19.46 2.47 10.72
C GLN A 267 -20.11 3.41 9.71
N LEU A 268 -20.20 3.01 8.45
CA LEU A 268 -20.81 3.81 7.40
C LEU A 268 -22.33 3.70 7.44
N PRO A 269 -23.06 4.77 7.07
CA PRO A 269 -24.52 4.83 7.21
C PRO A 269 -25.29 4.14 6.08
N ALA A 270 -24.63 3.60 5.05
CA ALA A 270 -25.28 2.88 3.97
C ALA A 270 -25.56 1.42 4.34
N THR A 271 -26.59 0.82 3.73
CA THR A 271 -26.92 -0.60 3.90
C THR A 271 -25.87 -1.49 3.23
N ASP A 272 -25.38 -1.05 2.08
CA ASP A 272 -24.39 -1.75 1.29
C ASP A 272 -23.05 -1.00 1.35
N THR A 273 -22.06 -1.68 1.88
CA THR A 273 -20.72 -1.14 2.09
C THR A 273 -19.67 -2.13 1.63
N PHE A 274 -18.53 -1.63 1.22
CA PHE A 274 -17.33 -2.43 1.00
C PHE A 274 -16.08 -1.59 1.27
N HIS A 275 -14.92 -2.23 1.37
CA HIS A 275 -13.68 -1.51 1.59
C HIS A 275 -12.76 -1.58 0.38
N TYR A 276 -11.85 -0.61 0.28
CA TYR A 276 -10.82 -0.59 -0.75
C TYR A 276 -10.08 -1.93 -0.79
N TRP A 277 -9.77 -2.40 -1.98
CA TRP A 277 -9.11 -3.67 -2.30
C TRP A 277 -9.92 -4.96 -2.04
N ALA A 278 -11.16 -4.89 -1.53
CA ALA A 278 -11.93 -6.08 -1.18
C ALA A 278 -12.65 -6.74 -2.36
N GLU A 279 -13.38 -5.95 -3.12
CA GLU A 279 -14.41 -6.45 -4.04
C GLU A 279 -13.93 -6.49 -5.51
N ARG A 280 -12.77 -7.10 -5.75
CA ARG A 280 -12.27 -7.24 -7.13
C ARG A 280 -13.03 -8.32 -7.89
N GLY A 281 -13.35 -8.02 -9.16
CA GLY A 281 -14.01 -8.98 -10.05
C GLY A 281 -15.51 -9.21 -9.82
N THR A 282 -16.19 -8.44 -8.95
CA THR A 282 -17.61 -8.60 -8.68
C THR A 282 -18.47 -7.60 -9.47
N ASN A 283 -19.73 -7.98 -9.74
CA ASN A 283 -20.74 -7.10 -10.32
C ASN A 283 -21.89 -6.79 -9.33
N THR A 284 -21.68 -7.06 -8.07
CA THR A 284 -22.70 -6.94 -7.00
C THR A 284 -23.33 -5.55 -6.95
N TYR A 285 -22.52 -4.50 -7.18
CA TYR A 285 -22.97 -3.12 -7.03
C TYR A 285 -23.43 -2.45 -8.35
N ARG A 286 -23.57 -3.19 -9.42
CA ARG A 286 -23.93 -2.66 -10.73
C ARG A 286 -25.23 -1.86 -10.75
N ASP A 287 -26.22 -2.30 -9.98
CA ASP A 287 -27.58 -1.76 -10.01
C ASP A 287 -27.77 -0.55 -9.03
N PHE A 288 -26.73 -0.21 -8.26
CA PHE A 288 -26.73 1.00 -7.44
C PHE A 288 -26.66 2.25 -8.30
N GLU A 289 -27.37 3.29 -7.89
CA GLU A 289 -27.44 4.57 -8.61
C GLU A 289 -26.35 5.54 -8.15
N GLN A 290 -25.81 5.32 -6.95
CA GLN A 290 -24.85 6.21 -6.34
C GLN A 290 -23.75 5.45 -5.58
N ILE A 291 -22.54 6.01 -5.63
CA ILE A 291 -21.43 5.58 -4.79
C ILE A 291 -20.84 6.76 -4.04
N VAL A 292 -20.48 6.54 -2.78
CA VAL A 292 -19.74 7.48 -1.95
C VAL A 292 -18.40 6.85 -1.57
N LEU A 293 -17.29 7.43 -2.02
CA LEU A 293 -15.97 7.10 -1.53
C LEU A 293 -15.68 7.91 -0.28
N PHE A 294 -15.72 7.25 0.87
CA PHE A 294 -15.56 7.87 2.19
C PHE A 294 -14.09 7.85 2.61
N GLY A 295 -13.40 8.97 2.36
CA GLY A 295 -11.96 9.12 2.54
C GLY A 295 -11.12 8.61 1.37
N GLY A 296 -9.83 8.89 1.40
CA GLY A 296 -8.88 8.48 0.36
C GLY A 296 -8.28 7.10 0.60
N ALA A 297 -8.12 6.31 -0.44
CA ALA A 297 -7.30 5.11 -0.41
C ALA A 297 -5.83 5.51 -0.20
N CYS A 298 -5.23 5.00 0.85
CA CYS A 298 -3.85 5.32 1.24
C CYS A 298 -3.05 4.03 1.36
N PRO A 299 -2.29 3.66 0.33
CA PRO A 299 -1.37 2.53 0.43
C PRO A 299 -0.29 2.81 1.48
N ASN A 300 0.19 1.77 2.16
CA ASN A 300 1.21 1.92 3.20
C ASN A 300 2.59 2.14 2.57
N PRO A 301 3.20 3.33 2.70
CA PRO A 301 4.52 3.60 2.10
C PRO A 301 5.61 2.67 2.63
N ARG A 302 5.52 2.25 3.90
CA ARG A 302 6.51 1.35 4.52
C ARG A 302 6.55 -0.02 3.86
N THR A 303 5.45 -0.46 3.27
CA THR A 303 5.38 -1.73 2.54
C THR A 303 5.76 -1.53 1.08
N ILE A 304 5.41 -0.41 0.48
CA ILE A 304 5.53 -0.17 -0.96
C ILE A 304 6.93 0.29 -1.36
N ILE A 305 7.51 1.24 -0.62
CA ILE A 305 8.83 1.79 -0.95
C ILE A 305 9.92 0.71 -1.03
N PRO A 306 9.99 -0.27 -0.12
CA PRO A 306 10.92 -1.39 -0.27
C PRO A 306 10.70 -2.20 -1.55
N GLN A 307 9.46 -2.39 -1.98
CA GLN A 307 9.15 -3.10 -3.23
C GLN A 307 9.64 -2.30 -4.46
N ILE A 308 9.46 -0.98 -4.43
CA ILE A 308 9.97 -0.09 -5.49
C ILE A 308 11.49 -0.15 -5.54
N ARG A 309 12.15 -0.08 -4.40
CA ARG A 309 13.61 -0.23 -4.29
C ARG A 309 14.08 -1.56 -4.83
N ALA A 310 13.34 -2.63 -4.57
CA ALA A 310 13.65 -3.94 -5.11
C ALA A 310 13.49 -3.98 -6.64
N LEU A 311 12.44 -3.38 -7.19
CA LEU A 311 12.23 -3.35 -8.64
C LEU A 311 13.30 -2.54 -9.37
N HIS A 312 13.71 -1.39 -8.79
CA HIS A 312 14.71 -0.49 -9.36
C HIS A 312 16.10 -0.68 -8.78
N TYR A 313 16.43 -1.90 -8.33
CA TYR A 313 17.67 -2.22 -7.64
C TYR A 313 18.95 -1.91 -8.45
N ALA A 314 18.89 -2.02 -9.75
CA ALA A 314 20.03 -1.75 -10.64
C ALA A 314 20.15 -0.27 -11.04
N GLU A 315 19.17 0.54 -10.68
CA GLU A 315 19.11 1.95 -11.02
C GLU A 315 19.63 2.85 -9.89
N GLU A 316 19.51 4.16 -10.06
CA GLU A 316 19.80 5.11 -8.99
C GLU A 316 18.88 4.90 -7.79
N PHE A 317 19.39 5.29 -6.63
CA PHE A 317 18.68 5.15 -5.37
C PHE A 317 17.27 5.75 -5.42
N VAL A 318 16.30 4.97 -4.91
CA VAL A 318 14.90 5.37 -4.78
C VAL A 318 14.72 6.12 -3.45
N SER A 319 14.53 7.44 -3.53
CA SER A 319 14.29 8.30 -2.37
C SER A 319 12.88 8.11 -1.82
N ASP A 320 12.75 8.05 -0.48
CA ASP A 320 11.47 8.08 0.22
C ASP A 320 11.14 9.47 0.78
N LYS A 321 11.94 10.48 0.43
CA LYS A 321 11.68 11.86 0.84
C LYS A 321 10.48 12.43 0.11
N GLY A 322 9.74 13.25 0.80
CA GLY A 322 8.62 13.98 0.24
C GLY A 322 8.17 15.09 1.18
N ASP A 323 7.35 15.98 0.68
CA ASP A 323 6.78 17.08 1.45
C ASP A 323 5.37 17.40 0.97
N TYR A 324 4.68 18.25 1.73
CA TYR A 324 3.38 18.76 1.37
C TYR A 324 3.50 19.93 0.41
N GLU A 325 2.95 19.74 -0.79
CA GLU A 325 2.96 20.75 -1.85
C GLU A 325 1.54 21.17 -2.23
N TRP A 326 1.43 22.42 -2.73
CA TRP A 326 0.20 22.90 -3.34
C TRP A 326 0.20 22.58 -4.82
N VAL A 327 -0.61 21.60 -5.21
CA VAL A 327 -0.74 21.16 -6.61
C VAL A 327 -2.03 21.70 -7.23
N PRO A 328 -2.00 22.12 -8.52
CA PRO A 328 -3.22 22.50 -9.22
C PRO A 328 -4.09 21.26 -9.46
N TYR A 329 -5.39 21.40 -9.20
CA TYR A 329 -6.38 20.40 -9.52
C TYR A 329 -7.59 21.05 -10.17
N CYS A 330 -7.96 20.57 -11.35
CA CYS A 330 -8.98 21.20 -12.19
C CYS A 330 -10.07 20.19 -12.53
N SER A 331 -11.31 20.67 -12.56
CA SER A 331 -12.42 20.05 -13.28
C SER A 331 -12.63 20.75 -14.63
N ALA A 332 -13.70 20.38 -15.33
CA ALA A 332 -14.06 21.05 -16.59
C ALA A 332 -14.37 22.55 -16.41
N SER A 333 -14.82 22.99 -15.24
CA SER A 333 -15.31 24.33 -14.97
C SER A 333 -14.60 25.07 -13.82
N GLU A 334 -13.84 24.36 -12.99
CA GLU A 334 -13.28 24.90 -11.75
C GLU A 334 -11.81 24.49 -11.60
N ALA A 335 -11.03 25.37 -11.00
CA ALA A 335 -9.62 25.13 -10.70
C ALA A 335 -9.34 25.46 -9.24
N TYR A 336 -8.72 24.54 -8.54
CA TYR A 336 -8.31 24.67 -7.16
C TYR A 336 -6.81 24.41 -6.98
N LYS A 337 -6.26 24.89 -5.87
CA LYS A 337 -4.99 24.42 -5.36
C LYS A 337 -5.28 23.53 -4.16
N ILE A 338 -4.82 22.31 -4.23
CA ILE A 338 -5.00 21.32 -3.16
C ILE A 338 -3.65 20.98 -2.53
N LYS A 339 -3.63 20.76 -1.22
CA LYS A 339 -2.42 20.37 -0.50
C LYS A 339 -2.29 18.86 -0.54
N GLN A 340 -1.22 18.36 -1.15
CA GLN A 340 -0.93 16.93 -1.28
C GLN A 340 0.47 16.63 -0.75
N PHE A 341 0.64 15.44 -0.17
CA PHE A 341 1.98 14.92 0.10
C PHE A 341 2.53 14.33 -1.20
N THR A 342 3.68 14.86 -1.66
CA THR A 342 4.32 14.49 -2.91
C THR A 342 5.71 13.95 -2.62
N TYR A 343 6.05 12.80 -3.19
CA TYR A 343 7.39 12.25 -3.12
C TYR A 343 8.29 12.90 -4.16
N GLU A 344 9.55 13.17 -3.79
CA GLU A 344 10.57 13.71 -4.70
C GLU A 344 10.88 12.73 -5.84
N ASP A 345 10.88 11.44 -5.54
CA ASP A 345 11.12 10.38 -6.51
C ASP A 345 9.84 10.06 -7.28
N ALA A 346 9.86 10.30 -8.59
CA ALA A 346 8.71 10.08 -9.46
C ALA A 346 8.26 8.61 -9.49
N ARG A 347 9.17 7.64 -9.28
CA ARG A 347 8.85 6.21 -9.20
C ARG A 347 7.99 5.93 -7.99
N VAL A 348 8.36 6.47 -6.83
CA VAL A 348 7.56 6.34 -5.60
C VAL A 348 6.21 7.02 -5.75
N GLN A 349 6.19 8.25 -6.28
CA GLN A 349 4.94 8.98 -6.50
C GLN A 349 4.02 8.22 -7.46
N GLY A 350 4.56 7.69 -8.56
CA GLY A 350 3.80 6.91 -9.53
C GLY A 350 3.16 5.66 -8.94
N TRP A 351 3.87 4.93 -8.08
CA TRP A 351 3.32 3.76 -7.39
C TRP A 351 2.24 4.13 -6.37
N ILE A 352 2.49 5.12 -5.54
CA ILE A 352 1.52 5.59 -4.55
C ILE A 352 0.23 6.09 -5.22
N ASP A 353 0.36 6.78 -6.36
CA ASP A 353 -0.79 7.23 -7.13
C ASP A 353 -1.53 6.06 -7.79
N CYS A 354 -0.81 5.11 -8.37
CA CYS A 354 -1.41 3.93 -8.99
C CYS A 354 -2.19 3.09 -7.97
N LEU A 355 -1.58 2.80 -6.82
CA LEU A 355 -2.20 1.98 -5.79
C LEU A 355 -3.27 2.74 -4.98
N GLY A 356 -3.18 4.05 -4.85
CA GLY A 356 -4.14 4.87 -4.12
C GLY A 356 -5.26 5.38 -5.01
N ALA A 357 -4.95 6.33 -5.90
CA ALA A 357 -5.95 6.90 -6.80
C ALA A 357 -6.52 5.87 -7.77
N GLY A 358 -5.69 4.93 -8.25
CA GLY A 358 -6.15 3.81 -9.10
C GLY A 358 -7.19 2.94 -8.37
N GLU A 359 -6.96 2.60 -7.10
CA GLU A 359 -7.94 1.84 -6.31
C GLU A 359 -9.24 2.61 -6.10
N MET A 360 -9.17 3.93 -5.85
CA MET A 360 -10.37 4.75 -5.77
C MET A 360 -11.16 4.74 -7.08
N VAL A 361 -10.47 4.82 -8.23
CA VAL A 361 -11.09 4.73 -9.55
C VAL A 361 -11.71 3.35 -9.78
N GLN A 362 -11.02 2.28 -9.45
CA GLN A 362 -11.57 0.92 -9.54
C GLN A 362 -12.80 0.76 -8.65
N SER A 363 -12.76 1.28 -7.42
CA SER A 363 -13.89 1.23 -6.48
C SER A 363 -15.13 1.95 -7.03
N LEU A 364 -14.97 3.15 -7.58
CA LEU A 364 -16.12 3.87 -8.16
C LEU A 364 -16.70 3.18 -9.41
N HIS A 365 -15.88 2.44 -10.16
CA HIS A 365 -16.34 1.68 -11.31
C HIS A 365 -17.18 0.45 -10.96
N ARG A 366 -17.31 0.09 -9.69
CA ARG A 366 -18.19 -1.01 -9.24
C ARG A 366 -19.66 -0.77 -9.56
N ILE A 367 -20.12 0.49 -9.57
CA ILE A 367 -21.48 0.84 -10.02
C ILE A 367 -21.61 0.97 -11.53
N ARG A 368 -20.55 0.73 -12.30
CA ARG A 368 -20.51 0.79 -13.78
C ARG A 368 -20.92 2.16 -14.37
N PRO A 369 -20.33 3.29 -13.93
CA PRO A 369 -20.73 4.63 -14.37
C PRO A 369 -20.45 4.92 -15.85
N LEU A 370 -19.56 4.15 -16.49
CA LEU A 370 -19.29 4.24 -17.94
C LEU A 370 -20.46 3.73 -18.78
N LEU A 371 -21.34 2.90 -18.22
CA LEU A 371 -22.49 2.32 -18.89
C LEU A 371 -23.79 3.10 -18.66
N ASP A 372 -23.80 3.97 -17.65
CA ASP A 372 -25.00 4.75 -17.28
C ASP A 372 -24.58 6.15 -16.79
N PRO A 373 -24.82 7.19 -17.58
CA PRO A 373 -24.47 8.57 -17.25
C PRO A 373 -25.31 9.16 -16.09
N ASN A 374 -26.40 8.51 -15.69
CA ASN A 374 -27.23 8.97 -14.58
C ASN A 374 -26.67 8.58 -13.20
N LYS A 375 -25.62 7.78 -13.17
CA LYS A 375 -24.92 7.42 -11.92
C LYS A 375 -24.29 8.65 -11.27
N LYS A 376 -24.30 8.67 -9.93
CA LYS A 376 -23.70 9.74 -9.13
C LYS A 376 -22.54 9.23 -8.30
N ILE A 377 -21.48 10.00 -8.29
CA ILE A 377 -20.24 9.64 -7.59
C ILE A 377 -19.87 10.80 -6.67
N TYR A 378 -19.75 10.52 -5.39
CA TYR A 378 -19.24 11.47 -4.39
C TYR A 378 -17.89 10.97 -3.88
N VAL A 379 -16.88 11.83 -3.95
CA VAL A 379 -15.54 11.51 -3.48
C VAL A 379 -15.21 12.44 -2.31
N LEU A 380 -15.30 11.90 -1.10
CA LEU A 380 -15.01 12.63 0.14
C LEU A 380 -13.49 12.56 0.45
N SER A 381 -12.69 12.97 -0.52
CA SER A 381 -11.24 13.08 -0.46
C SER A 381 -10.74 14.00 -1.57
N ASN A 382 -9.70 14.78 -1.29
CA ASN A 382 -9.06 15.63 -2.30
C ASN A 382 -7.94 14.91 -3.10
N LYS A 383 -7.81 13.58 -2.99
CA LYS A 383 -6.85 12.83 -3.81
C LYS A 383 -7.20 12.98 -5.29
N PRO A 384 -6.27 13.50 -6.14
CA PRO A 384 -6.55 13.65 -7.55
C PRO A 384 -6.82 12.30 -8.25
N LEU A 385 -7.93 12.22 -8.94
CA LEU A 385 -8.30 11.07 -9.76
C LEU A 385 -7.87 11.36 -11.21
N LYS A 386 -6.58 11.17 -11.51
CA LYS A 386 -5.96 11.59 -12.79
C LYS A 386 -6.62 10.99 -14.05
N SER A 387 -7.20 9.79 -13.93
CA SER A 387 -7.90 9.10 -15.02
C SER A 387 -9.37 9.52 -15.17
N LEU A 388 -9.88 10.33 -14.25
CA LEU A 388 -11.26 10.81 -14.26
C LEU A 388 -11.27 12.32 -14.04
N ASN A 389 -12.01 13.03 -14.87
CA ASN A 389 -12.24 14.46 -14.65
C ASN A 389 -13.50 14.63 -13.82
N PRO A 390 -13.42 15.08 -12.55
CA PRO A 390 -14.61 15.41 -11.78
C PRO A 390 -15.46 16.42 -12.54
N THR A 391 -16.77 16.23 -12.54
CA THR A 391 -17.69 17.21 -13.12
C THR A 391 -17.73 18.48 -12.27
N ARG A 392 -17.52 18.30 -10.96
CA ARG A 392 -17.52 19.40 -10.00
C ARG A 392 -16.54 19.18 -8.87
N LEU A 393 -15.75 20.22 -8.58
CA LEU A 393 -14.90 20.32 -7.41
C LEU A 393 -15.58 21.21 -6.38
N VAL A 394 -15.58 20.85 -5.10
CA VAL A 394 -16.32 21.55 -4.07
C VAL A 394 -15.59 21.50 -2.73
N GLU A 395 -15.63 22.57 -1.95
CA GLU A 395 -15.22 22.53 -0.55
C GLU A 395 -16.26 21.74 0.26
N LEU A 396 -15.84 21.00 1.25
CA LEU A 396 -16.72 20.21 2.10
C LEU A 396 -17.85 21.06 2.68
N ARG A 397 -17.54 22.28 3.12
CA ARG A 397 -18.52 23.22 3.65
C ARG A 397 -19.63 23.55 2.64
N ARG A 398 -19.27 23.78 1.39
CA ARG A 398 -20.25 24.07 0.33
C ARG A 398 -21.14 22.86 0.06
N LEU A 399 -20.56 21.66 0.10
CA LEU A 399 -21.33 20.42 -0.01
C LEU A 399 -22.32 20.25 1.15
N GLU A 400 -21.89 20.56 2.38
CA GLU A 400 -22.77 20.55 3.57
C GLU A 400 -23.94 21.54 3.43
N ASP A 401 -23.66 22.76 2.99
CA ASP A 401 -24.69 23.80 2.78
C ASP A 401 -25.71 23.32 1.71
N GLU A 402 -25.25 22.72 0.61
CA GLU A 402 -26.10 22.16 -0.45
C GLU A 402 -26.96 20.98 0.04
N LEU A 403 -26.46 20.17 0.94
CA LEU A 403 -27.18 19.05 1.58
C LEU A 403 -28.08 19.48 2.75
N GLY A 404 -28.09 20.79 3.08
CA GLY A 404 -28.86 21.32 4.19
C GLY A 404 -28.36 20.89 5.56
N ILE A 405 -27.09 20.55 5.68
CA ILE A 405 -26.46 20.18 6.95
C ILE A 405 -26.16 21.47 7.72
N LYS A 406 -26.85 21.65 8.81
CA LYS A 406 -26.56 22.76 9.74
C LYS A 406 -25.57 22.28 10.78
N GLU A 407 -24.33 22.66 10.59
CA GLU A 407 -23.28 22.32 11.53
C GLU A 407 -23.36 23.20 12.80
N ASP A 408 -23.25 22.56 13.97
CA ASP A 408 -23.15 23.28 15.23
C ASP A 408 -21.84 24.12 15.27
N PRO A 409 -21.92 25.38 15.70
CA PRO A 409 -20.75 26.25 15.83
C PRO A 409 -19.60 25.66 16.65
N GLU A 410 -19.91 24.85 17.66
CA GLU A 410 -18.91 24.18 18.51
C GLU A 410 -18.08 23.16 17.75
N THR A 411 -18.77 22.30 16.98
CA THR A 411 -18.13 21.29 16.13
C THR A 411 -17.22 21.96 15.08
N ARG A 412 -17.69 23.04 14.45
CA ARG A 412 -16.88 23.79 13.46
C ARG A 412 -15.59 24.36 14.03
N ILE A 413 -15.69 24.97 15.20
CA ILE A 413 -14.54 25.58 15.85
C ILE A 413 -13.57 24.49 16.31
N ARG A 414 -14.07 23.39 16.84
CA ARG A 414 -13.27 22.24 17.26
C ARG A 414 -12.48 21.64 16.11
N ASP A 415 -13.15 21.27 15.01
CA ASP A 415 -12.52 20.63 13.87
C ASP A 415 -11.43 21.51 13.26
N TRP A 416 -11.68 22.81 13.14
CA TRP A 416 -10.67 23.75 12.67
C TRP A 416 -9.45 23.89 13.62
N ILE A 417 -9.69 23.85 14.93
CA ILE A 417 -8.63 23.86 15.94
C ILE A 417 -7.78 22.60 15.82
N GLU A 418 -8.41 21.42 15.73
CA GLU A 418 -7.72 20.14 15.56
C GLU A 418 -6.85 20.12 14.30
N GLU A 419 -7.40 20.56 13.18
CA GLU A 419 -6.69 20.65 11.89
C GLU A 419 -5.52 21.64 11.95
N SER A 420 -5.73 22.78 12.59
CA SER A 420 -4.70 23.78 12.77
C SER A 420 -3.57 23.31 13.68
N LEU A 421 -3.89 22.58 14.76
CA LEU A 421 -2.91 21.95 15.64
C LEU A 421 -2.10 20.88 14.91
N HIS A 422 -2.77 20.07 14.09
CA HIS A 422 -2.10 19.04 13.31
C HIS A 422 -1.12 19.64 12.29
N SER A 423 -1.48 20.78 11.68
CA SER A 423 -0.69 21.43 10.63
C SER A 423 0.42 22.37 11.16
N ARG A 424 0.23 23.00 12.31
CA ARG A 424 1.08 24.07 12.84
C ARG A 424 1.65 23.81 14.23
N GLY A 425 1.15 22.78 14.93
CA GLY A 425 1.53 22.47 16.33
C GLY A 425 0.93 23.42 17.39
N GLU A 426 0.44 24.59 16.97
CA GLU A 426 -0.20 25.55 17.86
C GLU A 426 -1.35 26.29 17.18
N VAL A 427 -2.30 26.77 17.98
CA VAL A 427 -3.42 27.59 17.54
C VAL A 427 -3.50 28.85 18.42
N SER A 428 -3.41 30.03 17.80
CA SER A 428 -3.61 31.27 18.54
C SER A 428 -5.11 31.65 18.62
N ARG A 429 -5.49 32.33 19.70
CA ARG A 429 -6.83 32.89 19.83
C ARG A 429 -7.15 33.86 18.70
N GLU A 430 -6.15 34.61 18.23
CA GLU A 430 -6.29 35.57 17.13
C GLU A 430 -6.59 34.87 15.81
N ASP A 431 -5.98 33.73 15.53
CA ASP A 431 -6.25 32.93 14.33
C ASP A 431 -7.69 32.41 14.31
N VAL A 432 -8.20 31.90 15.46
CA VAL A 432 -9.59 31.46 15.59
C VAL A 432 -10.54 32.62 15.33
N PHE A 433 -10.27 33.80 15.89
CA PHE A 433 -11.09 34.99 15.65
C PHE A 433 -11.01 35.50 14.21
N LYS A 434 -9.86 35.44 13.60
CA LYS A 434 -9.68 35.81 12.19
C LYS A 434 -10.50 34.90 11.28
N HIS A 435 -10.55 33.63 11.60
CA HIS A 435 -11.29 32.63 10.81
C HIS A 435 -12.80 32.68 11.03
N PHE A 436 -13.25 32.75 12.28
CA PHE A 436 -14.66 32.63 12.63
C PHE A 436 -15.35 33.95 13.03
N GLY A 437 -14.60 35.01 13.25
CA GLY A 437 -15.14 36.27 13.78
C GLY A 437 -16.11 37.00 12.88
N THR A 438 -16.15 36.68 11.59
CA THR A 438 -17.17 37.15 10.64
C THR A 438 -18.43 36.31 10.65
N THR A 439 -18.36 35.06 11.12
CA THR A 439 -19.45 34.09 11.12
C THR A 439 -20.16 34.02 12.46
N TYR A 440 -19.42 34.11 13.56
CA TYR A 440 -19.95 33.98 14.92
C TYR A 440 -19.58 35.17 15.79
N SER A 441 -20.41 35.40 16.83
CA SER A 441 -20.12 36.45 17.81
C SER A 441 -18.81 36.13 18.57
N LYS A 442 -18.14 37.17 19.03
CA LYS A 442 -16.89 37.02 19.81
C LYS A 442 -17.08 36.13 21.04
N ASN A 443 -18.23 36.27 21.74
CA ASN A 443 -18.51 35.45 22.92
C ASN A 443 -18.71 33.99 22.55
N THR A 444 -19.32 33.69 21.41
CA THR A 444 -19.53 32.33 20.89
C THR A 444 -18.18 31.67 20.58
N VAL A 445 -17.33 32.37 19.83
CA VAL A 445 -15.98 31.87 19.49
C VAL A 445 -15.14 31.61 20.76
N ASP A 446 -15.14 32.55 21.70
CA ASP A 446 -14.40 32.41 22.97
C ASP A 446 -14.92 31.25 23.83
N LYS A 447 -16.23 31.05 23.86
CA LYS A 447 -16.85 29.94 24.60
C LYS A 447 -16.36 28.60 24.03
N TYR A 448 -16.54 28.41 22.74
CA TYR A 448 -16.23 27.14 22.08
C TYR A 448 -14.73 26.88 22.00
N LEU A 449 -13.90 27.90 21.80
CA LEU A 449 -12.44 27.76 21.88
C LEU A 449 -11.99 27.24 23.26
N ARG A 450 -12.60 27.72 24.36
CA ARG A 450 -12.25 27.24 25.71
C ARG A 450 -12.72 25.81 25.94
N ASN A 451 -13.94 25.48 25.50
CA ASN A 451 -14.47 24.12 25.62
C ASN A 451 -13.57 23.15 24.87
N THR A 452 -13.29 23.41 23.61
CA THR A 452 -12.41 22.60 22.76
C THR A 452 -11.00 22.46 23.35
N ALA A 453 -10.43 23.56 23.83
CA ALA A 453 -9.10 23.51 24.46
C ALA A 453 -9.09 22.63 25.71
N MET A 454 -10.16 22.61 26.47
CA MET A 454 -10.32 21.75 27.65
C MET A 454 -10.52 20.29 27.28
N GLU A 455 -11.39 20.01 26.30
CA GLU A 455 -11.65 18.65 25.80
C GLU A 455 -10.41 18.00 25.19
N LEU A 456 -9.65 18.77 24.42
CA LEU A 456 -8.40 18.29 23.78
C LEU A 456 -7.19 18.32 24.73
N GLY A 457 -7.36 18.74 25.99
CA GLY A 457 -6.27 18.82 26.96
C GLY A 457 -5.15 19.79 26.54
N LEU A 458 -5.47 20.87 25.82
CA LEU A 458 -4.48 21.81 25.31
C LEU A 458 -3.88 22.68 26.40
N LYS A 459 -2.57 22.88 26.36
CA LYS A 459 -1.89 23.82 27.24
C LYS A 459 -2.00 25.24 26.72
N LYS A 460 -2.53 26.13 27.58
CA LYS A 460 -2.60 27.56 27.27
C LYS A 460 -1.22 28.21 27.51
N VAL A 461 -0.65 28.78 26.47
CA VAL A 461 0.63 29.50 26.50
C VAL A 461 0.37 30.98 26.24
N LYS A 462 0.85 31.85 27.15
CA LYS A 462 0.75 33.31 26.98
C LYS A 462 2.09 33.87 26.54
N ARG A 463 2.13 34.48 25.34
CA ARG A 463 3.31 35.16 24.80
C ARG A 463 2.99 36.66 24.63
N GLY A 464 3.33 37.46 25.62
CA GLY A 464 2.96 38.87 25.64
C GLY A 464 1.43 39.09 25.70
N ARG A 465 0.85 39.75 24.71
CA ARG A 465 -0.62 39.96 24.60
C ARG A 465 -1.35 38.81 23.90
N SER A 466 -0.62 37.95 23.19
CA SER A 466 -1.20 36.81 22.47
C SER A 466 -1.37 35.58 23.37
N VAL A 467 -2.41 34.82 23.11
CA VAL A 467 -2.72 33.55 23.78
C VAL A 467 -2.76 32.45 22.74
N SER A 468 -1.91 31.45 22.87
CA SER A 468 -1.88 30.27 22.02
C SER A 468 -2.23 29.01 22.83
N TYR A 469 -2.70 27.98 22.13
CA TYR A 469 -2.99 26.65 22.64
C TYR A 469 -2.11 25.65 21.93
N VAL A 470 -1.45 24.77 22.68
CA VAL A 470 -0.51 23.76 22.16
C VAL A 470 -0.83 22.40 22.75
N ASN A 471 -0.51 21.33 22.02
CA ASN A 471 -0.63 19.98 22.55
C ASN A 471 0.32 19.80 23.76
N GLN A 472 -0.14 19.08 24.75
CA GLN A 472 0.71 18.64 25.84
C GLN A 472 1.44 17.38 25.37
N GLY A 473 2.54 17.51 24.63
CA GLY A 473 3.39 16.47 24.06
C GLY A 473 3.29 15.06 24.58
#